data_42ae657a5eabe6a19d299b32ae4694a3
#
_entry.id   42ae657a5eabe6a19d299b32ae4694a3
#
_cell.length_a   1.000
_cell.length_b   1.000
_cell.length_c   1.000
_cell.angle_alpha   90.00
_cell.angle_beta   90.00
_cell.angle_gamma   90.00
#
_symmetry.space_group_name_H-M   'P 1'
#
loop_
_entity.id
_entity.type
_entity.pdbx_description
1 polymer ?
#
loop_
_entity_poly.entity_id
_entity_poly.type
_entity_poly.pdbx_seq_one_letter_code
_entity_poly.pdbx_strand_id
1 'polypeptide(L)'
;MKKVLTLIFGISFLFLACSGGEKSAPARQPKAQPVKKEVDGEKIYKTYCVTCHGIQGDMGASGAFNLTTSTLSLEERIEVITKGRNLMTPFEGLLSEEKIKAVAEYIETLRE
;
A
#
# COMPACT_ATOMS: atom_id res chain seq x y z
N MET A 1 -58.57 -26.98 -48.29
CA MET A 1 -58.30 -28.26 -49.00
C MET A 1 -57.00 -28.83 -48.46
N LYS A 2 -57.01 -30.13 -48.09
CA LYS A 2 -55.89 -31.05 -47.79
C LYS A 2 -55.11 -30.67 -46.48
N LYS A 3 -55.42 -31.31 -45.31
CA LYS A 3 -55.20 -32.71 -44.92
C LYS A 3 -53.74 -33.15 -45.10
N VAL A 4 -53.04 -33.36 -44.01
CA VAL A 4 -52.21 -34.51 -43.66
C VAL A 4 -51.68 -34.25 -42.25
N LEU A 5 -52.13 -34.84 -41.21
CA LEU A 5 -52.08 -36.17 -40.67
C LEU A 5 -50.66 -36.68 -40.38
N THR A 6 -50.40 -36.87 -39.07
CA THR A 6 -49.68 -37.97 -38.43
C THR A 6 -48.14 -37.88 -38.50
N LEU A 7 -47.45 -37.90 -37.40
CA LEU A 7 -47.10 -39.11 -36.69
C LEU A 7 -46.44 -38.80 -35.32
N ILE A 8 -46.97 -39.42 -34.33
CA ILE A 8 -46.45 -39.62 -33.01
C ILE A 8 -45.18 -40.49 -33.11
N PHE A 9 -44.08 -39.99 -32.61
CA PHE A 9 -43.00 -40.92 -32.28
C PHE A 9 -42.50 -40.57 -30.88
N GLY A 10 -42.97 -41.38 -29.93
CA GLY A 10 -42.50 -41.36 -28.56
C GLY A 10 -41.06 -41.86 -28.49
N ILE A 11 -40.21 -41.02 -28.02
CA ILE A 11 -38.91 -41.48 -27.50
C ILE A 11 -38.93 -41.24 -26.01
N SER A 12 -39.24 -42.32 -25.31
CA SER A 12 -39.00 -42.44 -23.87
C SER A 12 -37.49 -42.42 -23.62
N PHE A 13 -37.00 -41.25 -23.19
CA PHE A 13 -35.61 -41.19 -22.75
C PHE A 13 -35.56 -41.48 -21.26
N LEU A 14 -35.14 -42.69 -20.99
CA LEU A 14 -34.87 -43.18 -19.64
C LEU A 14 -33.67 -42.42 -19.07
N PHE A 15 -33.92 -41.38 -18.24
CA PHE A 15 -32.85 -40.77 -17.47
C PHE A 15 -32.45 -41.68 -16.33
N LEU A 16 -31.34 -42.36 -16.52
CA LEU A 16 -30.62 -43.06 -15.47
C LEU A 16 -30.05 -42.02 -14.50
N ALA A 17 -30.61 -41.93 -13.32
CA ALA A 17 -30.12 -41.09 -12.25
C ALA A 17 -28.75 -41.60 -11.78
N CYS A 18 -27.68 -40.96 -12.21
CA CYS A 18 -26.40 -41.10 -11.55
C CYS A 18 -26.37 -40.16 -10.34
N SER A 19 -26.72 -40.72 -9.17
CA SER A 19 -26.52 -40.12 -7.87
C SER A 19 -25.04 -40.26 -7.52
N GLY A 20 -24.23 -39.27 -7.97
CA GLY A 20 -22.85 -39.06 -7.53
C GLY A 20 -22.83 -37.88 -6.57
N GLY A 21 -22.95 -38.17 -5.27
CA GLY A 21 -22.79 -37.17 -4.23
C GLY A 21 -21.32 -36.75 -4.14
N GLU A 22 -20.94 -35.72 -4.91
CA GLU A 22 -19.68 -35.05 -4.77
C GLU A 22 -19.82 -34.03 -3.63
N LYS A 23 -19.38 -34.43 -2.46
CA LYS A 23 -19.18 -33.50 -1.35
C LYS A 23 -18.04 -32.54 -1.77
N SER A 24 -18.41 -31.44 -2.37
CA SER A 24 -17.50 -30.31 -2.52
C SER A 24 -17.07 -29.85 -1.14
N ALA A 25 -15.84 -30.19 -0.76
CA ALA A 25 -15.22 -29.62 0.41
C ALA A 25 -15.15 -28.07 0.20
N PRO A 26 -15.51 -27.27 1.20
CA PRO A 26 -15.42 -25.82 1.06
C PRO A 26 -13.98 -25.46 0.76
N ALA A 27 -13.75 -24.87 -0.42
CA ALA A 27 -12.47 -24.31 -0.79
C ALA A 27 -12.04 -23.36 0.32
N ARG A 28 -10.96 -23.71 1.01
CA ARG A 28 -10.33 -22.90 2.03
C ARG A 28 -9.85 -21.64 1.34
N GLN A 29 -10.66 -20.58 1.40
CA GLN A 29 -10.22 -19.25 0.96
C GLN A 29 -8.93 -18.92 1.74
N PRO A 30 -7.84 -18.57 1.07
CA PRO A 30 -6.66 -18.06 1.76
C PRO A 30 -7.13 -16.85 2.57
N LYS A 31 -6.99 -16.90 3.90
CA LYS A 31 -7.18 -15.71 4.73
C LYS A 31 -6.22 -14.66 4.17
N ALA A 32 -6.76 -13.64 3.52
CA ALA A 32 -5.99 -12.47 3.14
C ALA A 32 -5.34 -11.95 4.43
N GLN A 33 -4.03 -12.15 4.54
CA GLN A 33 -3.25 -11.50 5.58
C GLN A 33 -3.42 -10.00 5.35
N PRO A 34 -3.66 -9.20 6.41
CA PRO A 34 -3.70 -7.76 6.25
C PRO A 34 -2.34 -7.35 5.66
N VAL A 35 -2.34 -6.93 4.40
CA VAL A 35 -1.17 -6.31 3.78
C VAL A 35 -0.93 -5.06 4.61
N LYS A 36 0.09 -5.08 5.47
CA LYS A 36 0.55 -3.90 6.18
C LYS A 36 0.93 -2.92 5.08
N LYS A 37 0.12 -1.89 4.88
CA LYS A 37 0.35 -0.89 3.85
C LYS A 37 1.66 -0.22 4.21
N GLU A 38 2.70 -0.53 3.46
CA GLU A 38 4.01 0.06 3.65
C GLU A 38 3.87 1.58 3.61
N VAL A 39 4.39 2.26 4.61
CA VAL A 39 4.29 3.71 4.73
C VAL A 39 5.32 4.32 3.77
N ASP A 40 4.83 5.06 2.80
CA ASP A 40 5.64 5.67 1.74
C ASP A 40 6.36 6.92 2.27
N GLY A 41 7.64 6.77 2.62
CA GLY A 41 8.50 7.84 3.13
C GLY A 41 8.76 8.93 2.11
N GLU A 42 8.88 8.58 0.82
CA GLU A 42 9.08 9.55 -0.26
C GLU A 42 7.87 10.49 -0.39
N LYS A 43 6.67 9.94 -0.33
CA LYS A 43 5.44 10.73 -0.39
C LYS A 43 5.32 11.67 0.79
N ILE A 44 5.70 11.22 1.99
CA ILE A 44 5.71 12.06 3.19
C ILE A 44 6.72 13.19 3.02
N TYR A 45 7.92 12.89 2.56
CA TYR A 45 8.96 13.88 2.29
C TYR A 45 8.49 14.95 1.31
N LYS A 46 7.93 14.54 0.19
CA LYS A 46 7.39 15.45 -0.83
C LYS A 46 6.26 16.34 -0.32
N THR A 47 5.51 15.85 0.68
CA THR A 47 4.37 16.60 1.23
C THR A 47 4.80 17.63 2.27
N TYR A 48 5.77 17.30 3.12
CA TYR A 48 6.05 18.09 4.32
C TYR A 48 7.45 18.69 4.39
N CYS A 49 8.42 18.16 3.64
CA CYS A 49 9.83 18.51 3.82
C CYS A 49 10.41 19.38 2.70
N VAL A 50 9.90 19.21 1.46
CA VAL A 50 10.47 19.85 0.26
C VAL A 50 10.42 21.37 0.29
N THR A 51 9.48 21.98 0.99
CA THR A 51 9.35 23.44 1.07
C THR A 51 10.62 24.10 1.62
N CYS A 52 11.29 23.45 2.57
CA CYS A 52 12.50 23.94 3.19
C CYS A 52 13.75 23.22 2.69
N HIS A 53 13.67 21.89 2.49
CA HIS A 53 14.84 21.09 2.13
C HIS A 53 15.02 20.87 0.62
N GLY A 54 13.99 21.14 -0.19
CA GLY A 54 14.02 20.86 -1.63
C GLY A 54 13.82 19.39 -1.96
N ILE A 55 13.61 19.09 -3.25
CA ILE A 55 13.38 17.71 -3.72
C ILE A 55 14.62 16.84 -3.51
N GLN A 56 15.81 17.41 -3.69
CA GLN A 56 17.09 16.71 -3.53
C GLN A 56 17.63 16.77 -2.08
N GLY A 57 17.01 17.57 -1.20
CA GLY A 57 17.46 17.71 0.17
C GLY A 57 18.51 18.76 0.43
N ASP A 58 18.88 19.56 -0.58
CA ASP A 58 20.02 20.50 -0.59
C ASP A 58 19.62 21.99 -0.70
N MET A 59 18.33 22.30 -0.77
CA MET A 59 17.84 23.66 -1.04
C MET A 59 18.17 24.68 0.05
N GLY A 60 18.19 24.28 1.31
CA GLY A 60 18.59 25.14 2.45
C GLY A 60 17.68 26.34 2.71
N ALA A 61 16.42 26.34 2.26
CA ALA A 61 15.50 27.45 2.51
C ALA A 61 15.26 27.69 4.00
N SER A 62 15.20 28.96 4.41
CA SER A 62 15.02 29.36 5.82
C SER A 62 16.08 28.77 6.76
N GLY A 63 17.29 28.50 6.27
CA GLY A 63 18.37 27.91 7.08
C GLY A 63 18.20 26.41 7.35
N ALA A 64 17.39 25.72 6.53
CA ALA A 64 17.27 24.27 6.62
C ALA A 64 18.62 23.60 6.30
N PHE A 65 18.96 22.56 7.08
CA PHE A 65 20.17 21.79 6.85
C PHE A 65 20.14 21.08 5.50
N ASN A 66 21.31 20.99 4.86
CA ASN A 66 21.51 20.13 3.70
C ASN A 66 21.44 18.66 4.16
N LEU A 67 20.47 17.92 3.63
CA LEU A 67 20.23 16.53 4.00
C LEU A 67 21.19 15.57 3.29
N THR A 68 21.71 15.96 2.10
CA THR A 68 22.62 15.10 1.30
C THR A 68 23.97 14.88 2.00
N THR A 69 24.37 15.83 2.83
CA THR A 69 25.63 15.78 3.60
C THR A 69 25.41 15.49 5.09
N SER A 70 24.19 15.13 5.49
CA SER A 70 23.86 14.85 6.88
C SER A 70 24.58 13.61 7.39
N THR A 71 25.23 13.72 8.56
CA THR A 71 25.91 12.59 9.23
C THR A 71 25.09 11.99 10.38
N LEU A 72 23.85 12.43 10.57
CA LEU A 72 22.97 11.92 11.62
C LEU A 72 22.67 10.42 11.38
N SER A 73 22.68 9.64 12.46
CA SER A 73 22.13 8.29 12.46
C SER A 73 20.63 8.31 12.18
N LEU A 74 20.04 7.15 11.90
CA LEU A 74 18.59 7.05 11.71
C LEU A 74 17.83 7.49 12.97
N GLU A 75 18.29 7.09 14.14
CA GLU A 75 17.68 7.41 15.42
C GLU A 75 17.73 8.92 15.70
N GLU A 76 18.89 9.56 15.51
CA GLU A 76 19.04 11.00 15.67
C GLU A 76 18.16 11.77 14.67
N ARG A 77 18.02 11.27 13.44
CA ARG A 77 17.15 11.87 12.44
C ARG A 77 15.68 11.75 12.82
N ILE A 78 15.26 10.59 13.32
CA ILE A 78 13.91 10.38 13.87
C ILE A 78 13.65 11.38 15.01
N GLU A 79 14.59 11.55 15.93
CA GLU A 79 14.45 12.51 17.04
C GLU A 79 14.31 13.95 16.53
N VAL A 80 15.16 14.37 15.58
CA VAL A 80 15.10 15.71 14.97
C VAL A 80 13.77 15.95 14.27
N ILE A 81 13.25 14.97 13.54
CA ILE A 81 11.94 15.09 12.88
C ILE A 81 10.83 15.15 13.91
N THR A 82 10.90 14.33 14.94
CA THR A 82 9.90 14.27 16.01
C THR A 82 9.82 15.58 16.78
N LYS A 83 10.95 16.07 17.27
CA LYS A 83 11.04 17.21 18.21
C LYS A 83 11.26 18.55 17.51
N GLY A 84 11.66 18.55 16.27
CA GLY A 84 12.13 19.74 15.59
C GLY A 84 13.54 20.16 16.05
N ARG A 85 14.15 21.09 15.30
CA ARG A 85 15.43 21.68 15.67
C ARG A 85 15.57 23.07 15.04
N ASN A 86 15.92 24.07 15.84
CA ASN A 86 15.99 25.48 15.41
C ASN A 86 14.64 25.95 14.82
N LEU A 87 14.61 26.28 13.52
CA LEU A 87 13.39 26.70 12.82
C LEU A 87 12.56 25.53 12.26
N MET A 88 13.04 24.31 12.37
CA MET A 88 12.30 23.12 11.94
C MET A 88 11.17 22.79 12.92
N THR A 89 9.95 22.75 12.41
CA THR A 89 8.75 22.44 13.20
C THR A 89 8.78 20.97 13.67
N PRO A 90 8.39 20.67 14.92
CA PRO A 90 8.21 19.29 15.38
C PRO A 90 7.04 18.61 14.66
N PHE A 91 7.21 17.33 14.33
CA PHE A 91 6.21 16.55 13.61
C PHE A 91 5.47 15.52 14.46
N GLU A 92 5.79 15.36 15.75
CA GLU A 92 5.15 14.39 16.65
C GLU A 92 3.62 14.55 16.75
N GLY A 93 3.09 15.75 16.58
CA GLY A 93 1.65 16.02 16.59
C GLY A 93 0.98 15.89 15.22
N LEU A 94 1.76 15.75 14.14
CA LEU A 94 1.28 15.75 12.75
C LEU A 94 1.44 14.38 12.05
N LEU A 95 2.51 13.67 12.39
CA LEU A 95 2.85 12.38 11.80
C LEU A 95 2.91 11.31 12.91
N SER A 96 2.43 10.10 12.60
CA SER A 96 2.64 8.95 13.48
C SER A 96 4.10 8.53 13.49
N GLU A 97 4.53 7.81 14.52
CA GLU A 97 5.90 7.28 14.64
C GLU A 97 6.33 6.47 13.41
N GLU A 98 5.41 5.65 12.87
CA GLU A 98 5.69 4.87 11.64
C GLU A 98 5.96 5.78 10.43
N LYS A 99 5.25 6.90 10.32
CA LYS A 99 5.46 7.88 9.24
C LYS A 99 6.75 8.66 9.43
N ILE A 100 7.08 9.03 10.66
CA ILE A 100 8.35 9.71 10.99
C ILE A 100 9.52 8.78 10.66
N LYS A 101 9.44 7.51 11.05
CA LYS A 101 10.45 6.52 10.71
C LYS A 101 10.60 6.36 9.20
N ALA A 102 9.50 6.18 8.47
CA ALA A 102 9.53 6.00 7.03
C ALA A 102 10.17 7.19 6.28
N VAL A 103 9.84 8.43 6.68
CA VAL A 103 10.46 9.60 6.06
C VAL A 103 11.93 9.76 6.47
N ALA A 104 12.31 9.38 7.70
CA ALA A 104 13.70 9.38 8.13
C ALA A 104 14.57 8.38 7.33
N GLU A 105 14.01 7.20 7.04
CA GLU A 105 14.62 6.18 6.17
C GLU A 105 14.74 6.67 4.72
N TYR A 106 13.71 7.32 4.20
CA TYR A 106 13.77 7.92 2.85
C TYR A 106 14.86 8.97 2.73
N ILE A 107 15.00 9.86 3.73
CA ILE A 107 16.04 10.90 3.75
C ILE A 107 17.45 10.27 3.68
N GLU A 108 17.66 9.07 4.21
CA GLU A 108 18.92 8.36 4.08
C GLU A 108 19.29 8.11 2.61
N THR A 109 18.29 7.90 1.75
CA THR A 109 18.51 7.67 0.32
C THR A 109 18.92 8.93 -0.46
N LEU A 110 18.78 10.11 0.14
CA LEU A 110 19.21 11.40 -0.45
C LEU A 110 20.69 11.69 -0.20
N ARG A 111 21.38 10.88 0.61
CA ARG A 111 22.80 11.10 0.95
C ARG A 111 23.70 10.70 -0.21
N GLU A 112 24.74 11.47 -0.42
CA GLU A 112 25.81 11.23 -1.40
C GLU A 112 26.96 10.42 -0.79
#